data_9d9dc4c3b7d12017ac4785cd9bb9d099
#
_entry.id   9d9dc4c3b7d12017ac4785cd9bb9d099
#
_cell.length_a   1.000
_cell.length_b   1.000
_cell.length_c   1.000
_cell.angle_alpha   90.00
_cell.angle_beta   90.00
_cell.angle_gamma   90.00
#
_symmetry.space_group_name_H-M   'P 1'
#
loop_
_entity.id
_entity.type
_entity.pdbx_description
1 polymer ?
#
loop_
_entity_poly.entity_id
_entity_poly.type
_entity_poly.pdbx_seq_one_letter_code
_entity_poly.pdbx_strand_id
1 'polypeptide(L)'
;MHRTMKNVVVSSFFSLLLFSPVFMNGSSGKTVPFAVSSMHASFNALKNASVAVLYDSLRLEDFGLNEKAFRYAWRGFLKLAETGRVINTDYLTICDFSQSSRNKRMYVINLTDMKLYKNTYVAHGRNSGREFATSFSNKPESHKSSLGFYVTRSVYYGQHGLSLRIDGLEKGINDKAMARKIVIHGADYIGDEFLDENPFTGRSFGCPAVPSCERDEIINTIKEGTCLFIYHPTNVYVSKSKILNG
;
A
#
# COMPACT_ATOMS: atom_id res chain seq x y z
N MET A 1 -35.03 -58.44 31.35
CA MET A 1 -34.64 -57.47 32.43
C MET A 1 -35.06 -56.07 31.98
N HIS A 2 -36.23 -55.63 32.46
CA HIS A 2 -36.85 -54.33 32.11
C HIS A 2 -36.17 -53.19 32.88
N ARG A 3 -35.90 -52.12 32.20
CA ARG A 3 -35.54 -50.82 32.85
C ARG A 3 -36.41 -49.71 32.28
N THR A 4 -37.28 -49.26 33.13
CA THR A 4 -38.28 -48.23 32.96
C THR A 4 -37.69 -46.84 32.68
N MET A 5 -38.19 -46.16 31.65
CA MET A 5 -37.96 -44.72 31.39
C MET A 5 -38.89 -43.88 32.30
N LYS A 6 -38.32 -42.94 33.02
CA LYS A 6 -39.07 -41.90 33.75
C LYS A 6 -39.20 -40.65 32.88
N ASN A 7 -40.44 -40.27 32.60
CA ASN A 7 -40.77 -39.02 31.95
C ASN A 7 -40.59 -37.86 32.92
N VAL A 8 -39.82 -36.85 32.49
CA VAL A 8 -39.74 -35.55 33.17
C VAL A 8 -40.57 -34.56 32.35
N VAL A 9 -41.65 -34.07 32.98
CA VAL A 9 -42.49 -33.00 32.44
C VAL A 9 -41.82 -31.66 32.82
N VAL A 10 -41.41 -30.88 31.81
CA VAL A 10 -40.95 -29.52 32.03
C VAL A 10 -42.09 -28.57 31.67
N SER A 11 -42.58 -27.90 32.70
CA SER A 11 -43.59 -26.85 32.60
C SER A 11 -42.96 -25.55 32.10
N SER A 12 -43.40 -25.07 30.94
CA SER A 12 -42.98 -23.76 30.38
C SER A 12 -43.91 -22.66 30.89
N PHE A 13 -43.34 -21.75 31.64
CA PHE A 13 -43.96 -20.47 31.98
C PHE A 13 -43.81 -19.50 30.79
N PHE A 14 -44.94 -19.17 30.16
CA PHE A 14 -45.03 -18.10 29.18
C PHE A 14 -45.22 -16.76 29.91
N SER A 15 -44.15 -15.93 29.95
CA SER A 15 -44.26 -14.55 30.44
C SER A 15 -44.57 -13.63 29.26
N LEU A 16 -45.78 -13.06 29.29
CA LEU A 16 -46.27 -12.11 28.28
C LEU A 16 -45.75 -10.71 28.62
N LEU A 17 -44.71 -10.24 27.93
CA LEU A 17 -44.22 -8.86 28.01
C LEU A 17 -45.01 -7.98 27.04
N LEU A 18 -45.85 -7.12 27.58
CA LEU A 18 -46.56 -6.06 26.86
C LEU A 18 -45.55 -4.97 26.41
N PHE A 19 -45.28 -4.86 25.11
CA PHE A 19 -44.53 -3.76 24.52
C PHE A 19 -45.49 -2.59 24.27
N SER A 20 -45.28 -1.48 24.97
CA SER A 20 -45.88 -0.20 24.62
C SER A 20 -45.05 0.50 23.54
N PRO A 21 -45.61 1.01 22.43
CA PRO A 21 -44.86 1.76 21.46
C PRO A 21 -44.58 3.18 21.99
N VAL A 22 -43.31 3.48 22.22
CA VAL A 22 -42.86 4.87 22.43
C VAL A 22 -42.66 5.50 21.05
N PHE A 23 -43.53 6.44 20.69
CA PHE A 23 -43.34 7.31 19.54
C PHE A 23 -42.17 8.27 19.84
N MET A 24 -40.97 8.03 19.28
CA MET A 24 -39.93 9.03 19.23
C MET A 24 -40.07 9.84 17.95
N ASN A 25 -40.32 11.13 18.09
CA ASN A 25 -40.26 12.11 17.03
C ASN A 25 -38.82 12.15 16.41
N GLY A 26 -38.72 11.81 15.14
CA GLY A 26 -37.45 11.77 14.42
C GLY A 26 -36.93 13.17 14.11
N SER A 27 -35.87 13.55 14.77
CA SER A 27 -34.92 14.55 14.26
C SER A 27 -33.98 13.85 13.28
N SER A 28 -34.06 14.18 11.99
CA SER A 28 -33.22 13.66 10.93
C SER A 28 -31.80 14.24 11.04
N GLY A 29 -31.04 13.80 12.02
CA GLY A 29 -29.61 14.01 12.08
C GLY A 29 -28.93 12.85 11.35
N LYS A 30 -28.23 13.11 10.24
CA LYS A 30 -27.37 12.13 9.59
C LYS A 30 -26.27 11.73 10.58
N THR A 31 -26.43 10.59 11.25
CA THR A 31 -25.38 10.00 12.08
C THR A 31 -24.30 9.48 11.16
N VAL A 32 -23.19 10.22 11.09
CA VAL A 32 -21.94 9.72 10.45
C VAL A 32 -21.47 8.53 11.31
N PRO A 33 -21.22 7.35 10.74
CA PRO A 33 -20.79 6.19 11.53
C PRO A 33 -19.53 6.53 12.34
N PHE A 34 -19.50 6.13 13.60
CA PHE A 34 -18.42 6.40 14.57
C PHE A 34 -17.03 6.02 14.03
N ALA A 35 -16.92 4.95 13.22
CA ALA A 35 -15.68 4.53 12.57
C ALA A 35 -15.10 5.58 11.60
N VAL A 36 -15.94 6.25 10.81
CA VAL A 36 -15.48 7.30 9.85
C VAL A 36 -14.99 8.52 10.61
N SER A 37 -15.59 8.88 11.72
CA SER A 37 -15.17 10.02 12.55
C SER A 37 -13.81 9.77 13.21
N SER A 38 -13.53 8.55 13.68
CA SER A 38 -12.24 8.21 14.29
C SER A 38 -11.08 8.16 13.28
N MET A 39 -11.32 7.67 12.06
CA MET A 39 -10.32 7.66 10.99
C MET A 39 -9.92 9.07 10.55
N HIS A 40 -10.88 9.99 10.42
CA HIS A 40 -10.60 11.39 10.10
C HIS A 40 -9.80 12.11 11.19
N ALA A 41 -10.07 11.83 12.45
CA ALA A 41 -9.32 12.39 13.57
C ALA A 41 -7.86 11.91 13.58
N SER A 42 -7.62 10.62 13.30
CA SER A 42 -6.28 10.05 13.21
C SER A 42 -5.49 10.64 12.04
N PHE A 43 -6.10 10.75 10.85
CA PHE A 43 -5.45 11.34 9.68
C PHE A 43 -5.09 12.83 9.89
N ASN A 44 -5.96 13.61 10.51
CA ASN A 44 -5.68 15.02 10.84
C ASN A 44 -4.55 15.16 11.85
N ALA A 45 -4.44 14.26 12.82
CA ALA A 45 -3.32 14.23 13.76
C ALA A 45 -1.99 13.95 13.05
N LEU A 46 -1.98 12.96 12.15
CA LEU A 46 -0.81 12.61 11.33
C LEU A 46 -0.39 13.75 10.41
N LYS A 47 -1.33 14.46 9.80
CA LYS A 47 -1.07 15.62 8.94
C LYS A 47 -0.31 16.74 9.65
N ASN A 48 -0.59 16.96 10.93
CA ASN A 48 0.01 18.02 11.75
C ASN A 48 1.33 17.59 12.40
N ALA A 49 1.67 16.30 12.35
CA ALA A 49 2.91 15.81 12.93
C ALA A 49 4.14 16.23 12.10
N SER A 50 5.25 16.50 12.77
CA SER A 50 6.53 16.72 12.09
C SER A 50 6.95 15.46 11.34
N VAL A 51 7.33 15.59 10.07
CA VAL A 51 7.80 14.46 9.24
C VAL A 51 9.00 13.76 9.87
N ALA A 52 9.92 14.52 10.49
CA ALA A 52 11.08 13.94 11.17
C ALA A 52 10.64 13.08 12.36
N VAL A 53 9.71 13.56 13.19
CA VAL A 53 9.17 12.81 14.34
C VAL A 53 8.48 11.53 13.87
N LEU A 54 7.73 11.57 12.75
CA LEU A 54 7.13 10.36 12.17
C LEU A 54 8.18 9.36 11.69
N TYR A 55 9.21 9.85 11.01
CA TYR A 55 10.32 9.02 10.52
C TYR A 55 11.02 8.29 11.67
N ASP A 56 11.34 9.02 12.75
CA ASP A 56 11.99 8.48 13.93
C ASP A 56 11.09 7.49 14.69
N SER A 57 9.81 7.83 14.87
CA SER A 57 8.84 6.96 15.57
C SER A 57 8.61 5.63 14.85
N LEU A 58 8.68 5.66 13.53
CA LEU A 58 8.58 4.47 12.67
C LEU A 58 9.92 3.70 12.57
N ARG A 59 11.00 4.24 13.13
CA ARG A 59 12.36 3.68 13.11
C ARG A 59 12.83 3.31 11.69
N LEU A 60 12.49 4.15 10.70
CA LEU A 60 12.72 3.83 9.29
C LEU A 60 14.22 3.81 8.92
N GLU A 61 15.05 4.52 9.67
CA GLU A 61 16.52 4.49 9.53
C GLU A 61 17.09 3.09 9.79
N ASP A 62 16.56 2.38 10.79
CA ASP A 62 17.00 1.01 11.14
C ASP A 62 16.80 0.01 10.00
N PHE A 63 15.85 0.31 9.11
CA PHE A 63 15.55 -0.49 7.91
C PHE A 63 16.18 0.08 6.64
N GLY A 64 16.96 1.17 6.76
CA GLY A 64 17.70 1.77 5.66
C GLY A 64 16.89 2.67 4.72
N LEU A 65 15.64 3.04 5.05
CA LEU A 65 14.90 4.03 4.25
C LEU A 65 15.54 5.42 4.44
N ASN A 66 15.88 6.06 3.35
CA ASN A 66 16.40 7.42 3.40
C ASN A 66 15.32 8.41 3.84
N GLU A 67 15.62 9.28 4.83
CA GLU A 67 14.69 10.28 5.36
C GLU A 67 14.11 11.18 4.25
N LYS A 68 14.93 11.57 3.27
CA LYS A 68 14.47 12.39 2.13
C LYS A 68 13.46 11.65 1.26
N ALA A 69 13.63 10.33 1.07
CA ALA A 69 12.64 9.49 0.37
C ALA A 69 11.32 9.46 1.12
N PHE A 70 11.36 9.24 2.44
CA PHE A 70 10.16 9.29 3.29
C PHE A 70 9.50 10.66 3.28
N ARG A 71 10.25 11.74 3.40
CA ARG A 71 9.75 13.13 3.37
C ARG A 71 8.99 13.45 2.08
N TYR A 72 9.51 13.02 0.92
CA TYR A 72 8.81 13.18 -0.35
C TYR A 72 7.57 12.30 -0.43
N ALA A 73 7.67 11.03 -0.02
CA ALA A 73 6.53 10.11 0.01
C ALA A 73 5.40 10.65 0.87
N TRP A 74 5.72 11.13 2.06
CA TRP A 74 4.76 11.69 3.01
C TRP A 74 4.05 12.93 2.47
N ARG A 75 4.83 13.89 1.92
CA ARG A 75 4.26 15.10 1.31
C ARG A 75 3.27 14.76 0.19
N GLY A 76 3.66 13.88 -0.72
CA GLY A 76 2.80 13.50 -1.83
C GLY A 76 1.58 12.70 -1.38
N PHE A 77 1.74 11.80 -0.40
CA PHE A 77 0.64 11.05 0.20
C PHE A 77 -0.43 11.99 0.79
N LEU A 78 -0.04 12.95 1.62
CA LEU A 78 -0.96 13.92 2.21
C LEU A 78 -1.75 14.67 1.13
N LYS A 79 -1.05 15.20 0.13
CA LYS A 79 -1.69 15.92 -0.98
C LYS A 79 -2.67 15.05 -1.77
N LEU A 80 -2.33 13.79 -2.02
CA LEU A 80 -3.18 12.86 -2.76
C LEU A 80 -4.39 12.42 -1.95
N ALA A 81 -4.25 12.25 -0.64
CA ALA A 81 -5.36 11.97 0.27
C ALA A 81 -6.32 13.16 0.37
N GLU A 82 -5.79 14.39 0.54
CA GLU A 82 -6.59 15.63 0.57
C GLU A 82 -7.39 15.87 -0.71
N THR A 83 -6.83 15.52 -1.85
CA THR A 83 -7.50 15.67 -3.15
C THR A 83 -8.37 14.47 -3.53
N GLY A 84 -8.52 13.47 -2.65
CA GLY A 84 -9.34 12.28 -2.88
C GLY A 84 -8.80 11.31 -3.94
N ARG A 85 -7.54 11.47 -4.33
CA ARG A 85 -6.88 10.56 -5.30
C ARG A 85 -6.39 9.27 -4.67
N VAL A 86 -6.06 9.31 -3.39
CA VAL A 86 -5.81 8.17 -2.51
C VAL A 86 -7.00 8.08 -1.57
N ILE A 87 -7.73 6.97 -1.61
CA ILE A 87 -8.98 6.78 -0.84
C ILE A 87 -8.77 5.85 0.37
N ASN A 88 -7.78 4.97 0.29
CA ASN A 88 -7.36 4.14 1.41
C ASN A 88 -6.05 4.71 1.99
N THR A 89 -6.16 5.33 3.15
CA THR A 89 -5.05 6.01 3.83
C THR A 89 -4.36 5.14 4.88
N ASP A 90 -4.71 3.86 4.99
CA ASP A 90 -4.15 2.96 5.99
C ASP A 90 -2.69 2.58 5.70
N TYR A 91 -2.32 2.60 4.41
CA TYR A 91 -0.99 2.18 3.98
C TYR A 91 -0.32 3.17 3.04
N LEU A 92 0.96 3.43 3.31
CA LEU A 92 1.88 4.10 2.39
C LEU A 92 2.99 3.12 2.00
N THR A 93 3.12 2.87 0.70
CA THR A 93 4.19 2.00 0.16
C THR A 93 5.25 2.84 -0.53
N ILE A 94 6.53 2.58 -0.23
CA ILE A 94 7.68 3.26 -0.81
C ILE A 94 8.61 2.23 -1.44
N CYS A 95 8.95 2.39 -2.72
CA CYS A 95 10.04 1.67 -3.38
C CYS A 95 11.21 2.64 -3.57
N ASP A 96 12.27 2.47 -2.80
CA ASP A 96 13.45 3.34 -2.87
C ASP A 96 14.47 2.80 -3.88
N PHE A 97 14.32 3.19 -5.13
CA PHE A 97 15.22 2.78 -6.22
C PHE A 97 16.58 3.51 -6.22
N SER A 98 16.86 4.37 -5.25
CA SER A 98 18.21 4.89 -5.03
C SER A 98 19.13 3.87 -4.39
N GLN A 99 18.55 2.83 -3.77
CA GLN A 99 19.30 1.76 -3.11
C GLN A 99 19.65 0.62 -4.10
N SER A 100 20.68 -0.15 -3.73
CA SER A 100 21.00 -1.43 -4.40
C SER A 100 19.79 -2.36 -4.40
N SER A 101 19.62 -3.13 -5.47
CA SER A 101 18.58 -4.17 -5.52
C SER A 101 18.87 -5.37 -4.61
N ARG A 102 20.06 -5.44 -4.04
CA ARG A 102 20.42 -6.39 -2.97
C ARG A 102 19.80 -6.04 -1.62
N ASN A 103 19.30 -4.80 -1.46
CA ASN A 103 18.68 -4.35 -0.22
C ASN A 103 17.16 -4.55 -0.26
N LYS A 104 16.58 -4.76 0.90
CA LYS A 104 15.13 -4.70 1.11
C LYS A 104 14.70 -3.23 1.03
N ARG A 105 14.37 -2.76 -0.17
CA ARG A 105 14.11 -1.36 -0.53
C ARG A 105 12.67 -1.04 -0.88
N MET A 106 11.75 -1.96 -0.56
CA MET A 106 10.30 -1.73 -0.52
C MET A 106 9.85 -1.70 0.93
N TYR A 107 9.12 -0.65 1.28
CA TYR A 107 8.63 -0.37 2.62
C TYR A 107 7.12 -0.21 2.56
N VAL A 108 6.38 -1.07 3.25
CA VAL A 108 4.93 -0.95 3.44
C VAL A 108 4.70 -0.46 4.87
N ILE A 109 4.23 0.77 4.99
CA ILE A 109 4.01 1.44 6.28
C ILE A 109 2.53 1.42 6.58
N ASN A 110 2.15 0.82 7.72
CA ASN A 110 0.81 0.90 8.26
C ASN A 110 0.68 2.21 9.05
N LEU A 111 -0.14 3.13 8.54
CA LEU A 111 -0.34 4.46 9.12
C LEU A 111 -1.40 4.45 10.23
N THR A 112 -2.27 3.45 10.27
CA THR A 112 -3.24 3.27 11.36
C THR A 112 -2.55 2.81 12.65
N ASP A 113 -1.66 1.83 12.52
CA ASP A 113 -0.90 1.27 13.65
C ASP A 113 0.43 1.99 13.89
N MET A 114 0.80 2.94 13.05
CA MET A 114 2.07 3.68 13.10
C MET A 114 3.29 2.75 13.20
N LYS A 115 3.38 1.80 12.27
CA LYS A 115 4.50 0.84 12.22
C LYS A 115 4.91 0.49 10.79
N LEU A 116 6.16 0.12 10.61
CA LEU A 116 6.61 -0.56 9.39
C LEU A 116 5.99 -1.96 9.37
N TYR A 117 5.03 -2.18 8.43
CA TYR A 117 4.35 -3.46 8.29
C TYR A 117 5.24 -4.49 7.60
N LYS A 118 5.92 -4.08 6.51
CA LYS A 118 6.78 -4.97 5.72
C LYS A 118 7.96 -4.21 5.15
N ASN A 119 9.15 -4.82 5.25
CA ASN A 119 10.32 -4.40 4.51
C ASN A 119 10.84 -5.57 3.67
N THR A 120 10.87 -5.40 2.34
CA THR A 120 11.20 -6.48 1.42
C THR A 120 11.95 -6.00 0.17
N TYR A 121 12.38 -6.96 -0.64
CA TYR A 121 13.00 -6.71 -1.93
C TYR A 121 11.97 -6.23 -2.96
N VAL A 122 12.43 -5.41 -3.91
CA VAL A 122 11.66 -5.04 -5.10
C VAL A 122 12.58 -4.87 -6.31
N ALA A 123 12.23 -5.53 -7.41
CA ALA A 123 12.95 -5.38 -8.67
C ALA A 123 12.49 -4.15 -9.43
N HIS A 124 13.41 -3.58 -10.20
CA HIS A 124 13.15 -2.55 -11.19
C HIS A 124 13.21 -3.12 -12.63
N GLY A 125 12.88 -2.29 -13.62
CA GLY A 125 12.88 -2.66 -15.02
C GLY A 125 14.29 -2.91 -15.56
N ARG A 126 14.43 -3.93 -16.43
CA ARG A 126 15.73 -4.40 -16.95
C ARG A 126 16.56 -3.30 -17.61
N ASN A 127 15.91 -2.34 -18.26
CA ASN A 127 16.58 -1.23 -18.91
C ASN A 127 16.74 0.00 -17.98
N SER A 128 16.30 -0.09 -16.72
CA SER A 128 16.57 0.95 -15.71
C SER A 128 18.00 0.87 -15.17
N GLY A 129 18.65 -0.29 -15.24
CA GLY A 129 20.00 -0.50 -14.73
C GLY A 129 20.28 -1.98 -14.45
N ARG A 130 21.40 -2.26 -13.82
CA ARG A 130 21.75 -3.60 -13.36
C ARG A 130 21.38 -3.76 -11.89
N GLU A 131 22.32 -3.62 -10.99
CA GLU A 131 22.10 -3.62 -9.54
C GLU A 131 21.36 -2.34 -9.09
N PHE A 132 21.84 -1.18 -9.55
CA PHE A 132 21.23 0.11 -9.27
C PHE A 132 20.36 0.57 -10.43
N ALA A 133 19.18 1.12 -10.11
CA ALA A 133 18.36 1.78 -11.10
C ALA A 133 18.87 3.21 -11.32
N THR A 134 19.25 3.53 -12.56
CA THR A 134 19.84 4.83 -12.93
C THR A 134 19.08 5.53 -14.05
N SER A 135 18.13 4.84 -14.70
CA SER A 135 17.39 5.36 -15.86
C SER A 135 15.92 4.98 -15.79
N PHE A 136 15.05 5.95 -16.04
CA PHE A 136 13.60 5.84 -15.89
C PHE A 136 12.87 6.33 -17.13
N SER A 137 11.70 5.79 -17.42
CA SER A 137 10.95 6.17 -18.61
C SER A 137 9.46 5.88 -18.47
N ASN A 138 8.64 6.75 -19.04
CA ASN A 138 7.19 6.56 -19.21
C ASN A 138 6.82 6.05 -20.62
N LYS A 139 7.84 5.84 -21.50
CA LYS A 139 7.57 5.40 -22.88
C LYS A 139 7.17 3.92 -22.90
N PRO A 140 6.15 3.54 -23.71
CA PRO A 140 5.85 2.13 -23.97
C PRO A 140 7.11 1.37 -24.42
N GLU A 141 7.16 0.09 -24.09
CA GLU A 141 8.23 -0.85 -24.45
C GLU A 141 9.68 -0.42 -24.08
N SER A 142 9.81 0.63 -23.26
CA SER A 142 11.13 1.04 -22.76
C SER A 142 11.77 0.00 -21.84
N HIS A 143 10.96 -0.89 -21.25
CA HIS A 143 11.35 -1.84 -20.22
C HIS A 143 12.06 -1.17 -19.03
N LYS A 144 11.78 0.12 -18.80
CA LYS A 144 12.26 0.90 -17.67
C LYS A 144 11.15 1.12 -16.67
N SER A 145 11.49 1.19 -15.41
CA SER A 145 10.56 1.69 -14.38
C SER A 145 10.26 3.17 -14.60
N SER A 146 9.10 3.63 -14.13
CA SER A 146 8.75 5.05 -14.05
C SER A 146 8.75 5.47 -12.58
N LEU A 147 9.22 6.67 -12.30
CA LEU A 147 9.20 7.24 -10.94
C LEU A 147 7.84 7.85 -10.62
N GLY A 148 7.66 8.20 -9.35
CA GLY A 148 6.55 9.02 -8.90
C GLY A 148 5.45 8.27 -8.17
N PHE A 149 4.32 8.94 -8.04
CA PHE A 149 3.18 8.48 -7.26
C PHE A 149 2.21 7.66 -8.10
N TYR A 150 1.70 6.61 -7.47
CA TYR A 150 0.69 5.72 -8.01
C TYR A 150 -0.42 5.53 -6.98
N VAL A 151 -1.60 5.16 -7.46
CA VAL A 151 -2.67 4.61 -6.64
C VAL A 151 -2.88 3.15 -7.02
N THR A 152 -3.01 2.29 -6.02
CA THR A 152 -3.30 0.87 -6.22
C THR A 152 -4.76 0.66 -6.60
N ARG A 153 -5.02 -0.37 -7.41
CA ARG A 153 -6.35 -0.69 -7.93
C ARG A 153 -6.76 -2.12 -7.59
N SER A 154 -7.62 -2.69 -8.41
CA SER A 154 -8.08 -4.07 -8.28
C SER A 154 -6.95 -5.07 -8.59
N VAL A 155 -7.05 -6.24 -7.98
CA VAL A 155 -6.22 -7.40 -8.28
C VAL A 155 -6.76 -8.18 -9.48
N TYR A 156 -5.92 -9.00 -10.08
CA TYR A 156 -6.28 -9.99 -11.08
C TYR A 156 -5.30 -11.16 -11.06
N TYR A 157 -5.70 -12.30 -11.60
CA TYR A 157 -4.79 -13.43 -11.81
C TYR A 157 -4.28 -13.40 -13.25
N GLY A 158 -2.98 -13.25 -13.41
CA GLY A 158 -2.28 -13.19 -14.69
C GLY A 158 -1.20 -14.26 -14.81
N GLN A 159 -0.30 -14.09 -15.77
CA GLN A 159 0.82 -15.00 -16.02
C GLN A 159 1.75 -15.18 -14.80
N HIS A 160 1.84 -14.16 -13.94
CA HIS A 160 2.65 -14.15 -12.71
C HIS A 160 1.81 -14.43 -11.45
N GLY A 161 0.65 -15.07 -11.58
CA GLY A 161 -0.31 -15.29 -10.50
C GLY A 161 -1.03 -14.02 -10.10
N LEU A 162 -1.31 -13.86 -8.79
CA LEU A 162 -1.96 -12.67 -8.24
C LEU A 162 -1.14 -11.43 -8.58
N SER A 163 -1.78 -10.45 -9.18
CA SER A 163 -1.15 -9.21 -9.64
C SER A 163 -2.03 -8.00 -9.28
N LEU A 164 -1.39 -6.88 -8.96
CA LEU A 164 -2.07 -5.65 -8.55
C LEU A 164 -1.90 -4.56 -9.59
N ARG A 165 -3.01 -4.06 -10.14
CA ARG A 165 -3.00 -2.89 -11.04
C ARG A 165 -2.62 -1.64 -10.27
N ILE A 166 -1.82 -0.79 -10.90
CA ILE A 166 -1.44 0.51 -10.36
C ILE A 166 -1.60 1.59 -11.43
N ASP A 167 -2.18 2.73 -11.05
CA ASP A 167 -2.33 3.88 -11.92
C ASP A 167 -1.31 4.96 -11.56
N GLY A 168 -0.53 5.39 -12.55
CA GLY A 168 0.39 6.51 -12.40
C GLY A 168 -0.35 7.84 -12.35
N LEU A 169 -0.01 8.67 -11.37
CA LEU A 169 -0.73 9.90 -11.05
C LEU A 169 -0.07 11.17 -11.61
N GLU A 170 1.06 11.04 -12.31
CA GLU A 170 1.87 12.18 -12.75
C GLU A 170 2.02 12.22 -14.27
N LYS A 171 1.36 13.19 -14.90
CA LYS A 171 1.35 13.37 -16.36
C LYS A 171 2.77 13.55 -16.92
N GLY A 172 3.11 12.75 -17.92
CA GLY A 172 4.44 12.75 -18.56
C GLY A 172 5.52 12.00 -17.80
N ILE A 173 5.25 11.56 -16.56
CA ILE A 173 6.20 10.85 -15.68
C ILE A 173 5.83 9.36 -15.57
N ASN A 174 4.58 9.03 -15.24
CA ASN A 174 4.10 7.66 -15.06
C ASN A 174 2.64 7.42 -15.49
N ASP A 175 1.98 8.42 -16.05
CA ASP A 175 0.57 8.37 -16.47
C ASP A 175 0.26 7.30 -17.53
N LYS A 176 1.28 6.73 -18.16
CA LYS A 176 1.13 5.60 -19.09
C LYS A 176 1.24 4.23 -18.43
N ALA A 177 1.27 4.14 -17.11
CA ALA A 177 1.46 2.88 -16.39
C ALA A 177 0.43 1.82 -16.82
N MET A 178 -0.86 2.16 -16.89
CA MET A 178 -1.91 1.24 -17.34
C MET A 178 -1.68 0.79 -18.79
N ALA A 179 -1.42 1.72 -19.72
CA ALA A 179 -1.16 1.41 -21.13
C ALA A 179 0.09 0.53 -21.32
N ARG A 180 1.06 0.69 -20.44
CA ARG A 180 2.29 -0.12 -20.39
C ARG A 180 2.13 -1.43 -19.62
N LYS A 181 0.93 -1.72 -19.08
CA LYS A 181 0.65 -2.90 -18.26
C LYS A 181 1.57 -3.01 -17.03
N ILE A 182 1.91 -1.88 -16.43
CA ILE A 182 2.72 -1.83 -15.20
C ILE A 182 1.83 -2.22 -14.02
N VAL A 183 2.26 -3.24 -13.28
CA VAL A 183 1.55 -3.85 -12.14
C VAL A 183 2.56 -4.22 -11.05
N ILE A 184 2.08 -4.49 -9.83
CA ILE A 184 2.87 -5.23 -8.84
C ILE A 184 2.58 -6.72 -9.02
N HIS A 185 3.63 -7.55 -9.11
CA HIS A 185 3.52 -8.99 -9.25
C HIS A 185 4.66 -9.72 -8.53
N GLY A 186 4.50 -11.01 -8.29
CA GLY A 186 5.56 -11.86 -7.76
C GLY A 186 6.56 -12.30 -8.84
N ALA A 187 7.80 -12.57 -8.41
CA ALA A 187 8.81 -13.15 -9.28
C ALA A 187 9.85 -13.94 -8.47
N ASP A 188 10.23 -15.13 -9.00
CA ASP A 188 11.19 -16.02 -8.33
C ASP A 188 12.65 -15.55 -8.49
N TYR A 189 12.89 -14.58 -9.34
CA TYR A 189 14.19 -13.93 -9.51
C TYR A 189 14.45 -12.81 -8.49
N ILE A 190 13.74 -12.82 -7.34
CA ILE A 190 13.83 -11.83 -6.26
C ILE A 190 13.75 -12.57 -4.92
N GLY A 191 14.62 -12.23 -3.99
CA GLY A 191 14.67 -12.82 -2.65
C GLY A 191 16.06 -13.27 -2.27
N ASP A 192 16.19 -13.74 -1.04
CA ASP A 192 17.47 -14.17 -0.47
C ASP A 192 18.05 -15.34 -1.28
N GLU A 193 17.27 -16.38 -1.56
CA GLU A 193 17.69 -17.55 -2.33
C GLU A 193 18.26 -17.20 -3.71
N PHE A 194 17.63 -16.26 -4.42
CA PHE A 194 18.15 -15.80 -5.70
C PHE A 194 19.45 -15.01 -5.55
N LEU A 195 19.58 -14.21 -4.49
CA LEU A 195 20.74 -13.37 -4.23
C LEU A 195 21.95 -14.18 -3.74
N ASP A 196 21.76 -15.38 -3.21
CA ASP A 196 22.86 -16.29 -2.83
C ASP A 196 23.64 -16.75 -4.07
N GLU A 197 22.98 -16.91 -5.20
CA GLU A 197 23.58 -17.36 -6.46
C GLU A 197 23.84 -16.23 -7.47
N ASN A 198 23.29 -15.03 -7.22
CA ASN A 198 23.33 -13.92 -8.18
C ASN A 198 23.86 -12.63 -7.54
N PRO A 199 24.60 -11.81 -8.30
CA PRO A 199 25.20 -10.59 -7.77
C PRO A 199 24.18 -9.49 -7.44
N PHE A 200 22.95 -9.56 -7.95
CA PHE A 200 21.84 -8.65 -7.68
C PHE A 200 20.52 -9.31 -8.10
N THR A 201 19.36 -8.78 -7.66
CA THR A 201 18.03 -9.33 -8.03
C THR A 201 17.83 -9.30 -9.56
N GLY A 202 16.98 -10.22 -10.06
CA GLY A 202 16.49 -10.14 -11.42
C GLY A 202 15.73 -8.83 -11.70
N ARG A 203 15.26 -8.67 -12.93
CA ARG A 203 14.68 -7.40 -13.41
C ARG A 203 13.45 -7.67 -14.26
N SER A 204 12.43 -6.84 -14.08
CA SER A 204 11.15 -6.88 -14.80
C SER A 204 11.22 -6.13 -16.15
N PHE A 205 10.08 -5.99 -16.82
CA PHE A 205 9.91 -5.08 -17.95
C PHE A 205 9.38 -3.69 -17.53
N GLY A 206 9.61 -3.30 -16.28
CA GLY A 206 9.28 -1.99 -15.74
C GLY A 206 8.38 -2.05 -14.51
N CYS A 207 7.74 -3.19 -14.24
CA CYS A 207 6.92 -3.43 -13.06
C CYS A 207 7.76 -3.41 -11.78
N PRO A 208 7.26 -2.89 -10.65
CA PRO A 208 7.78 -3.26 -9.34
C PRO A 208 7.39 -4.72 -9.06
N ALA A 209 8.38 -5.62 -9.07
CA ALA A 209 8.16 -7.03 -8.77
C ALA A 209 8.72 -7.38 -7.39
N VAL A 210 8.02 -8.22 -6.65
CA VAL A 210 8.34 -8.64 -5.27
C VAL A 210 8.63 -10.14 -5.20
N PRO A 211 9.23 -10.68 -4.13
CA PRO A 211 9.41 -12.12 -3.97
C PRO A 211 8.08 -12.87 -4.11
N SER A 212 8.05 -13.97 -4.86
CA SER A 212 6.82 -14.76 -5.10
C SER A 212 6.18 -15.25 -3.80
N CYS A 213 6.98 -15.61 -2.80
CA CYS A 213 6.49 -16.10 -1.49
C CYS A 213 5.80 -15.01 -0.66
N GLU A 214 6.09 -13.72 -0.90
CA GLU A 214 5.51 -12.58 -0.18
C GLU A 214 4.41 -11.86 -0.98
N ARG A 215 4.25 -12.19 -2.25
CA ARG A 215 3.35 -11.53 -3.20
C ARG A 215 1.92 -11.38 -2.68
N ASP A 216 1.31 -12.48 -2.24
CA ASP A 216 -0.11 -12.50 -1.88
C ASP A 216 -0.38 -11.67 -0.63
N GLU A 217 0.52 -11.73 0.35
CA GLU A 217 0.46 -10.91 1.55
C GLU A 217 0.53 -9.42 1.19
N ILE A 218 1.57 -9.03 0.44
CA ILE A 218 1.80 -7.64 0.05
C ILE A 218 0.61 -7.10 -0.75
N ILE A 219 0.19 -7.80 -1.81
CA ILE A 219 -0.87 -7.35 -2.70
C ILE A 219 -2.20 -7.21 -1.95
N ASN A 220 -2.56 -8.19 -1.10
CA ASN A 220 -3.80 -8.12 -0.33
C ASN A 220 -3.80 -6.98 0.70
N THR A 221 -2.63 -6.60 1.21
CA THR A 221 -2.47 -5.50 2.16
C THR A 221 -2.62 -4.14 1.50
N ILE A 222 -2.00 -3.94 0.32
CA ILE A 222 -1.91 -2.61 -0.29
C ILE A 222 -2.90 -2.37 -1.44
N LYS A 223 -3.77 -3.30 -1.78
CA LYS A 223 -4.78 -3.13 -2.85
C LYS A 223 -5.82 -2.04 -2.52
N GLU A 224 -6.59 -1.65 -3.55
CA GLU A 224 -7.82 -0.84 -3.41
C GLU A 224 -7.61 0.56 -2.84
N GLY A 225 -6.80 1.36 -3.53
CA GLY A 225 -6.76 2.81 -3.32
C GLY A 225 -5.66 3.33 -2.42
N THR A 226 -4.67 2.49 -2.04
CA THR A 226 -3.51 2.95 -1.26
C THR A 226 -2.50 3.70 -2.12
N CYS A 227 -1.63 4.47 -1.45
CA CYS A 227 -0.54 5.21 -2.10
C CYS A 227 0.70 4.33 -2.28
N LEU A 228 1.25 4.31 -3.49
CA LEU A 228 2.57 3.78 -3.79
C LEU A 228 3.46 4.88 -4.34
N PHE A 229 4.67 5.02 -3.82
CA PHE A 229 5.68 5.96 -4.30
C PHE A 229 6.94 5.23 -4.75
N ILE A 230 7.31 5.38 -6.02
CA ILE A 230 8.58 4.88 -6.57
C ILE A 230 9.56 6.05 -6.61
N TYR A 231 10.54 5.99 -5.73
CA TYR A 231 11.49 7.07 -5.49
C TYR A 231 12.85 6.81 -6.13
N HIS A 232 13.43 7.89 -6.64
CA HIS A 232 14.87 8.04 -6.93
C HIS A 232 15.19 9.54 -6.91
N PRO A 233 16.36 9.98 -6.37
CA PRO A 233 16.68 11.40 -6.17
C PRO A 233 17.09 12.13 -7.45
N THR A 234 16.62 11.74 -8.63
CA THR A 234 16.95 12.46 -9.88
C THR A 234 16.37 13.87 -9.85
N ASN A 235 17.20 14.87 -10.15
CA ASN A 235 16.76 16.26 -10.27
C ASN A 235 15.61 16.40 -11.27
N VAL A 236 15.64 15.61 -12.37
CA VAL A 236 14.62 15.63 -13.41
C VAL A 236 13.25 15.24 -12.87
N TYR A 237 13.15 14.24 -11.99
CA TYR A 237 11.88 13.87 -11.38
C TYR A 237 11.46 14.91 -10.33
N VAL A 238 12.34 15.20 -9.38
CA VAL A 238 12.01 16.09 -8.25
C VAL A 238 11.56 17.48 -8.74
N SER A 239 12.20 18.03 -9.79
CA SER A 239 11.81 19.35 -10.33
C SER A 239 10.52 19.33 -11.16
N LYS A 240 10.17 18.19 -11.77
CA LYS A 240 8.98 18.08 -12.65
C LYS A 240 7.71 17.63 -11.94
N SER A 241 7.83 16.99 -10.78
CA SER A 241 6.67 16.47 -10.05
C SER A 241 5.79 17.59 -9.52
N LYS A 242 4.58 17.70 -10.06
CA LYS A 242 3.55 18.65 -9.57
C LYS A 242 2.97 18.21 -8.22
N ILE A 243 3.12 16.95 -7.85
CA ILE A 243 2.69 16.47 -6.54
C ILE A 243 3.65 16.95 -5.47
N LEU A 244 4.95 16.98 -5.77
CA LEU A 244 5.98 17.45 -4.83
C LEU A 244 6.10 18.98 -4.76
N ASN A 245 5.78 19.71 -5.83
CA ASN A 245 6.10 21.15 -5.97
C ASN A 245 4.88 22.07 -6.12
N GLY A 246 3.66 21.50 -6.19
CA GLY A 246 2.43 22.29 -6.41
C GLY A 246 1.60 22.51 -5.14
#